data_71b6a03f43e499ac64dad0f9c283d453
#
_entry.id   71b6a03f43e499ac64dad0f9c283d453
#
_cell.length_a   1.000
_cell.length_b   1.000
_cell.length_c   1.000
_cell.angle_alpha   90.00
_cell.angle_beta   90.00
_cell.angle_gamma   90.00
#
_symmetry.space_group_name_H-M   'P 1'
#
loop_
_entity.id
_entity.type
_entity.pdbx_description
1 polymer ?
#
loop_
_entity_poly.entity_id
_entity_poly.type
_entity_poly.pdbx_seq_one_letter_code
_entity_poly.pdbx_strand_id
1 'polypeptide(L)'
;MRGLDDFLAECDHGPRINGLAGFFAATAAGKSGMPIRKPVADARLLPSDELLRDLVSLHAARQGFFDQHYHGSIPYRLEEECRMAYAVLKYARHRGGPLALYSLGTAEGTMARTLSELSDGQVRSLSCSPNSENYKCFMAYGQPPHADFFIGPFHKLTKDVLGSDPRMANFAHGFDIILEDTTFQMYSPNRTGQIEFVTQHLKADGIFVFVEKFRATEEPDYRRREYQKDFGFKARYFPPDEIEKKQTLVLDTMFGNEVTLAHMADALRAHFSYCFLTWNSGNFCSLAASNSEENLNRYLSQMATPAIPHEYVYETSLDPTLPVSVPAAQE
;
A
#
# COMPACT_ATOMS: atom_id res chain seq x y z
N MET A 1 -21.42 -17.37 -5.01
CA MET A 1 -20.76 -16.27 -4.26
C MET A 1 -21.00 -16.54 -2.78
N ARG A 2 -19.96 -16.51 -1.96
CA ARG A 2 -20.13 -16.44 -0.51
C ARG A 2 -20.85 -15.11 -0.23
N GLY A 3 -21.82 -15.10 0.69
CA GLY A 3 -22.53 -13.86 1.04
C GLY A 3 -21.61 -12.84 1.70
N LEU A 4 -22.05 -11.59 1.75
CA LEU A 4 -21.32 -10.50 2.43
C LEU A 4 -21.01 -10.86 3.89
N ASP A 5 -21.96 -11.48 4.60
CA ASP A 5 -21.80 -11.88 6.00
C ASP A 5 -20.68 -12.92 6.19
N ASP A 6 -20.53 -13.88 5.25
CA ASP A 6 -19.46 -14.85 5.29
C ASP A 6 -18.09 -14.18 5.08
N PHE A 7 -18.01 -13.21 4.17
CA PHE A 7 -16.79 -12.42 3.94
C PHE A 7 -16.41 -11.58 5.17
N LEU A 8 -17.39 -10.90 5.79
CA LEU A 8 -17.14 -10.09 6.99
C LEU A 8 -16.70 -10.98 8.17
N ALA A 9 -17.31 -12.15 8.35
CA ALA A 9 -16.90 -13.12 9.35
C ALA A 9 -15.48 -13.65 9.09
N GLU A 10 -15.11 -13.93 7.84
CA GLU A 10 -13.76 -14.33 7.45
C GLU A 10 -12.73 -13.25 7.83
N CYS A 11 -13.01 -11.98 7.54
CA CYS A 11 -12.16 -10.86 7.93
C CYS A 11 -12.06 -10.69 9.45
N ASP A 12 -13.16 -10.86 10.19
CA ASP A 12 -13.18 -10.77 11.65
C ASP A 12 -12.35 -11.88 12.33
N HIS A 13 -12.11 -13.00 11.64
CA HIS A 13 -11.22 -14.08 12.10
C HIS A 13 -9.77 -13.93 11.62
N GLY A 14 -9.48 -12.93 10.80
CA GLY A 14 -8.15 -12.70 10.24
C GLY A 14 -7.07 -12.48 11.30
N PRO A 15 -5.81 -12.87 11.02
CA PRO A 15 -4.71 -12.76 11.98
C PRO A 15 -4.42 -11.31 12.40
N ARG A 16 -4.72 -10.32 11.53
CA ARG A 16 -4.49 -8.89 11.82
C ARG A 16 -5.18 -8.41 13.09
N ILE A 17 -6.40 -8.87 13.33
CA ILE A 17 -7.20 -8.46 14.49
C ILE A 17 -7.05 -9.43 15.67
N ASN A 18 -6.63 -10.65 15.41
CA ASN A 18 -6.52 -11.71 16.43
C ASN A 18 -5.05 -11.97 16.81
N GLY A 19 -4.37 -12.87 16.13
CA GLY A 19 -3.05 -13.33 16.51
C GLY A 19 -1.93 -12.27 16.46
N LEU A 20 -2.05 -11.27 15.58
CA LEU A 20 -1.01 -10.28 15.33
C LEU A 20 -1.31 -8.88 15.90
N ALA A 21 -2.48 -8.66 16.51
CA ALA A 21 -2.86 -7.34 17.01
C ALA A 21 -1.86 -6.76 18.00
N GLY A 22 -1.35 -7.59 18.92
CA GLY A 22 -0.35 -7.20 19.91
C GLY A 22 1.00 -6.81 19.30
N PHE A 23 1.46 -7.58 18.30
CA PHE A 23 2.69 -7.27 17.58
C PHE A 23 2.59 -5.90 16.88
N PHE A 24 1.52 -5.65 16.14
CA PHE A 24 1.33 -4.39 15.43
C PHE A 24 1.17 -3.20 16.38
N ALA A 25 0.48 -3.39 17.52
CA ALA A 25 0.35 -2.34 18.52
C ALA A 25 1.70 -1.98 19.16
N ALA A 26 2.51 -2.97 19.52
CA ALA A 26 3.83 -2.75 20.09
C ALA A 26 4.78 -2.05 19.11
N THR A 27 4.75 -2.45 17.84
CA THR A 27 5.56 -1.83 16.77
C THR A 27 5.15 -0.37 16.53
N ALA A 28 3.85 -0.09 16.41
CA ALA A 28 3.34 1.26 16.21
C ALA A 28 3.58 2.18 17.42
N ALA A 29 3.69 1.60 18.62
CA ALA A 29 4.07 2.33 19.82
C ALA A 29 5.60 2.52 19.99
N GLY A 30 6.42 2.03 19.04
CA GLY A 30 7.88 2.08 19.14
C GLY A 30 8.49 1.19 20.23
N LYS A 31 7.72 0.22 20.74
CA LYS A 31 8.15 -0.66 21.84
C LYS A 31 8.90 -1.91 21.37
N SER A 32 8.74 -2.30 20.12
CA SER A 32 9.40 -3.45 19.51
C SER A 32 9.55 -3.28 18.00
N GLY A 33 10.43 -4.07 17.39
CA GLY A 33 10.61 -4.07 15.94
C GLY A 33 11.16 -2.77 15.35
N MET A 34 11.81 -1.95 16.16
CA MET A 34 12.39 -0.69 15.67
C MET A 34 13.69 -0.96 14.94
N PRO A 35 13.90 -0.34 13.76
CA PRO A 35 15.16 -0.44 13.06
C PRO A 35 16.28 0.28 13.84
N ILE A 36 17.51 -0.27 13.76
CA ILE A 36 18.72 0.34 14.37
C ILE A 36 19.09 1.69 13.75
N ARG A 37 18.54 1.99 12.58
CA ARG A 37 18.64 3.30 11.92
C ARG A 37 17.35 3.56 11.14
N LYS A 38 16.92 4.80 11.11
CA LYS A 38 15.73 5.22 10.34
C LYS A 38 15.97 4.98 8.83
N PRO A 39 15.03 4.31 8.12
CA PRO A 39 15.07 4.23 6.66
C PRO A 39 14.95 5.63 6.05
N VAL A 40 15.76 5.88 5.03
CA VAL A 40 15.77 7.12 4.24
C VAL A 40 15.76 6.74 2.77
N ALA A 41 14.91 7.39 1.99
CA ALA A 41 14.83 7.14 0.56
C ALA A 41 16.15 7.49 -0.14
N ASP A 42 16.62 6.60 -0.99
CA ASP A 42 17.83 6.82 -1.78
C ASP A 42 17.50 7.76 -2.96
N ALA A 43 17.96 9.01 -2.86
CA ALA A 43 17.73 10.02 -3.89
C ALA A 43 18.26 9.62 -5.29
N ARG A 44 19.19 8.67 -5.37
CA ARG A 44 19.73 8.16 -6.66
C ARG A 44 18.70 7.28 -7.38
N LEU A 45 17.73 6.76 -6.66
CA LEU A 45 16.65 5.90 -7.18
C LEU A 45 15.36 6.68 -7.46
N LEU A 46 15.37 7.98 -7.28
CA LEU A 46 14.23 8.86 -7.50
C LEU A 46 14.54 9.91 -8.56
N PRO A 47 13.54 10.35 -9.35
CA PRO A 47 13.70 11.45 -10.29
C PRO A 47 14.21 12.73 -9.62
N SER A 48 15.03 13.50 -10.34
CA SER A 48 15.47 14.81 -9.90
C SER A 48 14.37 15.84 -10.16
N ASP A 49 13.45 16.00 -9.21
CA ASP A 49 12.30 16.90 -9.31
C ASP A 49 12.09 17.61 -7.96
N GLU A 50 11.74 18.90 -7.98
CA GLU A 50 11.58 19.72 -6.78
C GLU A 50 10.39 19.27 -5.94
N LEU A 51 9.23 19.02 -6.56
CA LEU A 51 8.05 18.52 -5.87
C LEU A 51 8.30 17.18 -5.19
N LEU A 52 9.07 16.29 -5.86
CA LEU A 52 9.41 15.00 -5.28
C LEU A 52 10.38 15.17 -4.09
N ARG A 53 11.32 16.11 -4.14
CA ARG A 53 12.21 16.41 -2.99
C ARG A 53 11.41 16.92 -1.79
N ASP A 54 10.45 17.83 -2.01
CA ASP A 54 9.59 18.35 -0.96
C ASP A 54 8.72 17.23 -0.35
N LEU A 55 8.17 16.35 -1.20
CA LEU A 55 7.40 15.18 -0.77
C LEU A 55 8.24 14.25 0.09
N VAL A 56 9.44 13.88 -0.36
CA VAL A 56 10.34 12.98 0.38
C VAL A 56 10.73 13.59 1.73
N SER A 57 11.01 14.90 1.74
CA SER A 57 11.37 15.63 2.97
C SER A 57 10.22 15.64 3.97
N LEU A 58 9.01 15.98 3.53
CA LEU A 58 7.82 16.01 4.39
C LEU A 58 7.44 14.61 4.85
N HIS A 59 7.45 13.62 3.95
CA HIS A 59 7.20 12.21 4.30
C HIS A 59 8.17 11.73 5.39
N ALA A 60 9.46 11.98 5.22
CA ALA A 60 10.47 11.62 6.22
C ALA A 60 10.23 12.31 7.58
N ALA A 61 9.72 13.55 7.59
CA ALA A 61 9.39 14.28 8.81
C ALA A 61 8.11 13.76 9.49
N ARG A 62 7.21 13.10 8.76
CA ARG A 62 5.92 12.56 9.24
C ARG A 62 5.96 11.07 9.56
N GLN A 63 6.99 10.37 9.12
CA GLN A 63 7.15 8.92 9.25
C GLN A 63 7.13 8.48 10.72
N GLY A 64 6.13 7.67 11.09
CA GLY A 64 5.98 7.11 12.41
C GLY A 64 6.80 5.84 12.64
N PHE A 65 6.58 5.17 13.77
CA PHE A 65 7.35 3.99 14.17
C PHE A 65 7.06 2.78 13.28
N PHE A 66 5.80 2.57 12.95
CA PHE A 66 5.43 1.43 12.11
C PHE A 66 5.96 1.58 10.68
N ASP A 67 5.88 2.79 10.11
CA ASP A 67 6.44 3.06 8.78
C ASP A 67 7.95 2.80 8.73
N GLN A 68 8.69 3.21 9.77
CA GLN A 68 10.12 2.91 9.87
C GLN A 68 10.40 1.41 9.89
N HIS A 69 9.59 0.66 10.65
CA HIS A 69 9.65 -0.81 10.66
C HIS A 69 9.35 -1.39 9.28
N TYR A 70 8.29 -0.92 8.64
CA TYR A 70 7.80 -1.39 7.36
C TYR A 70 8.82 -1.14 6.24
N HIS A 71 9.28 0.10 6.10
CA HIS A 71 10.26 0.49 5.09
C HIS A 71 11.65 -0.15 5.31
N GLY A 72 12.06 -0.41 6.54
CA GLY A 72 13.26 -1.16 6.84
C GLY A 72 13.14 -2.67 6.58
N SER A 73 11.93 -3.18 6.36
CA SER A 73 11.65 -4.60 6.19
C SER A 73 11.47 -5.05 4.74
N ILE A 74 11.12 -4.13 3.82
CA ILE A 74 10.80 -4.45 2.42
C ILE A 74 11.76 -3.68 1.52
N PRO A 75 12.53 -4.37 0.66
CA PRO A 75 13.53 -3.73 -0.18
C PRO A 75 12.91 -2.66 -1.09
N TYR A 76 13.43 -1.45 -0.98
CA TYR A 76 13.07 -0.29 -1.82
C TYR A 76 11.59 0.11 -1.80
N ARG A 77 10.86 -0.30 -0.74
CA ARG A 77 9.44 0.05 -0.58
C ARG A 77 9.25 1.55 -0.31
N LEU A 78 10.20 2.19 0.38
CA LEU A 78 10.14 3.63 0.65
C LEU A 78 10.27 4.45 -0.64
N GLU A 79 11.18 4.07 -1.53
CA GLU A 79 11.33 4.69 -2.84
C GLU A 79 10.08 4.49 -3.70
N GLU A 80 9.49 3.29 -3.67
CA GLU A 80 8.22 3.01 -4.36
C GLU A 80 7.08 3.85 -3.80
N GLU A 81 6.98 4.00 -2.47
CA GLU A 81 5.97 4.86 -1.85
C GLU A 81 6.09 6.31 -2.29
N CYS A 82 7.33 6.84 -2.29
CA CYS A 82 7.60 8.20 -2.76
C CYS A 82 7.25 8.36 -4.25
N ARG A 83 7.55 7.36 -5.08
CA ARG A 83 7.22 7.33 -6.51
C ARG A 83 5.72 7.31 -6.76
N MET A 84 4.98 6.47 -6.03
CA MET A 84 3.51 6.42 -6.09
C MET A 84 2.88 7.74 -5.63
N ALA A 85 3.33 8.26 -4.49
CA ALA A 85 2.84 9.52 -3.95
C ALA A 85 3.08 10.69 -4.94
N TYR A 86 4.24 10.74 -5.56
CA TYR A 86 4.55 11.73 -6.60
C TYR A 86 3.61 11.62 -7.80
N ALA A 87 3.32 10.39 -8.26
CA ALA A 87 2.37 10.17 -9.35
C ALA A 87 0.95 10.63 -8.97
N VAL A 88 0.50 10.38 -7.74
CA VAL A 88 -0.80 10.87 -7.24
C VAL A 88 -0.87 12.39 -7.24
N LEU A 89 0.18 13.09 -6.77
CA LEU A 89 0.22 14.56 -6.79
C LEU A 89 0.15 15.12 -8.20
N LYS A 90 0.92 14.57 -9.13
CA LYS A 90 0.90 15.00 -10.54
C LYS A 90 -0.45 14.70 -11.19
N TYR A 91 -0.99 13.53 -10.96
CA TYR A 91 -2.32 13.16 -11.45
C TYR A 91 -3.40 14.10 -10.93
N ALA A 92 -3.40 14.44 -9.64
CA ALA A 92 -4.35 15.37 -9.04
C ALA A 92 -4.26 16.78 -9.68
N ARG A 93 -3.04 17.28 -9.92
CA ARG A 93 -2.82 18.57 -10.59
C ARG A 93 -3.38 18.60 -12.02
N HIS A 94 -3.24 17.49 -12.76
CA HIS A 94 -3.73 17.40 -14.15
C HIS A 94 -5.24 17.20 -14.24
N ARG A 95 -5.86 16.64 -13.20
CA ARG A 95 -7.29 16.35 -13.22
C ARG A 95 -8.18 17.60 -13.06
N GLY A 96 -7.68 18.65 -12.40
CA GLY A 96 -8.39 19.93 -12.29
C GLY A 96 -9.53 19.92 -11.26
N GLY A 97 -9.34 19.31 -10.09
CA GLY A 97 -10.28 19.32 -8.97
C GLY A 97 -9.80 18.47 -7.81
N PRO A 98 -10.45 18.56 -6.64
CA PRO A 98 -10.07 17.75 -5.49
C PRO A 98 -10.18 16.25 -5.81
N LEU A 99 -9.14 15.49 -5.45
CA LEU A 99 -9.05 14.05 -5.56
C LEU A 99 -9.29 13.42 -4.19
N ALA A 100 -10.20 12.45 -4.10
CA ALA A 100 -10.42 11.67 -2.89
C ALA A 100 -9.56 10.40 -2.93
N LEU A 101 -8.66 10.26 -1.95
CA LEU A 101 -7.77 9.10 -1.78
C LEU A 101 -8.18 8.31 -0.54
N TYR A 102 -8.38 7.01 -0.69
CA TYR A 102 -8.49 6.09 0.44
C TYR A 102 -7.23 5.21 0.52
N SER A 103 -6.56 5.28 1.66
CA SER A 103 -5.36 4.50 1.93
C SER A 103 -5.68 3.47 3.01
N LEU A 104 -5.98 2.23 2.60
CA LEU A 104 -6.37 1.17 3.53
C LEU A 104 -5.15 0.39 4.01
N GLY A 105 -5.07 0.20 5.33
CA GLY A 105 -4.03 -0.60 5.96
C GLY A 105 -2.63 0.01 5.97
N THR A 106 -2.50 1.29 5.66
CA THR A 106 -1.21 1.99 5.57
C THR A 106 -0.71 2.51 6.93
N ALA A 107 -0.86 1.71 7.96
CA ALA A 107 -0.38 1.98 9.32
C ALA A 107 -0.72 3.40 9.81
N GLU A 108 0.28 4.29 9.91
CA GLU A 108 0.11 5.67 10.37
C GLU A 108 -0.52 6.60 9.31
N GLY A 109 -0.68 6.14 8.06
CA GLY A 109 -1.21 6.96 6.98
C GLY A 109 -0.27 8.08 6.53
N THR A 110 1.03 7.91 6.68
CA THR A 110 2.04 8.94 6.41
C THR A 110 1.99 9.43 4.97
N MET A 111 1.91 8.53 3.99
CA MET A 111 1.80 8.90 2.58
C MET A 111 0.55 9.75 2.33
N ALA A 112 -0.62 9.27 2.77
CA ALA A 112 -1.90 9.93 2.54
C ALA A 112 -1.96 11.32 3.20
N ARG A 113 -1.48 11.44 4.44
CA ARG A 113 -1.32 12.70 5.15
C ARG A 113 -0.38 13.67 4.43
N THR A 114 0.78 13.20 4.01
CA THR A 114 1.80 14.01 3.31
C THR A 114 1.24 14.57 1.99
N LEU A 115 0.50 13.75 1.24
CA LEU A 115 -0.18 14.17 0.02
C LEU A 115 -1.18 15.29 0.26
N SER A 116 -1.99 15.17 1.31
CA SER A 116 -2.99 16.19 1.66
C SER A 116 -2.34 17.49 2.11
N GLU A 117 -1.31 17.45 2.95
CA GLU A 117 -0.57 18.61 3.41
C GLU A 117 0.14 19.33 2.24
N LEU A 118 0.85 18.59 1.38
CA LEU A 118 1.65 19.18 0.30
C LEU A 118 0.80 19.71 -0.86
N SER A 119 -0.38 19.16 -1.06
CA SER A 119 -1.28 19.56 -2.14
C SER A 119 -2.27 20.65 -1.76
N ASP A 120 -2.26 21.14 -0.52
CA ASP A 120 -3.22 22.12 0.01
C ASP A 120 -4.68 21.71 -0.29
N GLY A 121 -4.99 20.43 -0.06
CA GLY A 121 -6.33 19.85 -0.22
C GLY A 121 -6.75 19.51 -1.65
N GLN A 122 -5.87 19.61 -2.64
CA GLN A 122 -6.13 18.99 -3.94
C GLN A 122 -6.22 17.45 -3.82
N VAL A 123 -5.47 16.87 -2.90
CA VAL A 123 -5.67 15.48 -2.45
C VAL A 123 -6.32 15.51 -1.07
N ARG A 124 -7.54 15.01 -0.97
CA ARG A 124 -8.22 14.75 0.31
C ARG A 124 -8.11 13.28 0.62
N SER A 125 -7.62 12.94 1.80
CA SER A 125 -7.31 11.54 2.10
C SER A 125 -8.02 11.01 3.33
N LEU A 126 -8.36 9.72 3.27
CA LEU A 126 -8.82 8.92 4.41
C LEU A 126 -7.87 7.73 4.57
N SER A 127 -7.28 7.60 5.74
CA SER A 127 -6.50 6.42 6.13
C SER A 127 -7.31 5.52 7.05
N CYS A 128 -7.03 4.22 7.12
CA CYS A 128 -7.63 3.36 8.13
C CYS A 128 -6.63 2.39 8.74
N SER A 129 -6.81 2.14 10.04
CA SER A 129 -6.13 1.06 10.76
C SER A 129 -6.96 0.66 11.99
N PRO A 130 -7.02 -0.65 12.33
CA PRO A 130 -7.65 -1.09 13.57
C PRO A 130 -6.78 -0.78 14.82
N ASN A 131 -5.57 -0.28 14.65
CA ASN A 131 -4.62 -0.02 15.72
C ASN A 131 -4.63 1.46 16.13
N SER A 132 -5.08 1.75 17.35
CA SER A 132 -5.15 3.11 17.89
C SER A 132 -3.78 3.78 18.04
N GLU A 133 -2.69 3.03 18.17
CA GLU A 133 -1.34 3.61 18.22
C GLU A 133 -0.97 4.25 16.87
N ASN A 134 -1.42 3.67 15.76
CA ASN A 134 -1.25 4.30 14.44
C ASN A 134 -1.99 5.65 14.35
N TYR A 135 -3.20 5.74 14.90
CA TYR A 135 -3.92 7.02 14.97
C TYR A 135 -3.18 8.05 15.84
N LYS A 136 -2.56 7.63 16.95
CA LYS A 136 -1.75 8.54 17.77
C LYS A 136 -0.56 9.09 16.99
N CYS A 137 0.13 8.24 16.22
CA CYS A 137 1.20 8.67 15.32
C CYS A 137 0.69 9.62 14.23
N PHE A 138 -0.46 9.31 13.62
CA PHE A 138 -1.12 10.19 12.65
C PHE A 138 -1.39 11.58 13.23
N MET A 139 -1.79 11.68 14.49
CA MET A 139 -2.09 12.93 15.19
C MET A 139 -0.88 13.59 15.86
N ALA A 140 0.31 12.99 15.83
CA ALA A 140 1.49 13.49 16.56
C ALA A 140 1.94 14.90 16.13
N TYR A 141 1.57 15.31 14.91
CA TYR A 141 1.87 16.64 14.36
C TYR A 141 0.62 17.54 14.26
N GLY A 142 -0.41 17.25 15.07
CA GLY A 142 -1.70 17.92 15.04
C GLY A 142 -2.65 17.33 13.99
N GLN A 143 -3.90 17.83 13.96
CA GLN A 143 -4.87 17.44 12.95
C GLN A 143 -4.38 17.92 11.58
N PRO A 144 -4.12 17.03 10.62
CA PRO A 144 -3.68 17.44 9.30
C PRO A 144 -4.87 18.06 8.54
N PRO A 145 -4.64 19.11 7.74
CA PRO A 145 -5.68 19.62 6.87
C PRO A 145 -6.00 18.59 5.78
N HIS A 146 -7.29 18.44 5.49
CA HIS A 146 -7.80 17.57 4.41
C HIS A 146 -7.43 16.09 4.48
N ALA A 147 -6.97 15.61 5.65
CA ALA A 147 -6.69 14.21 5.89
C ALA A 147 -7.44 13.73 7.13
N ASP A 148 -8.11 12.60 7.00
CA ASP A 148 -8.88 11.97 8.07
C ASP A 148 -8.41 10.53 8.31
N PHE A 149 -8.80 9.98 9.46
CA PHE A 149 -8.41 8.64 9.87
C PHE A 149 -9.58 7.89 10.48
N PHE A 150 -9.88 6.71 9.92
CA PHE A 150 -10.84 5.76 10.47
C PHE A 150 -10.12 4.75 11.37
N ILE A 151 -10.47 4.72 12.65
CA ILE A 151 -9.95 3.73 13.61
C ILE A 151 -10.80 2.47 13.51
N GLY A 152 -10.39 1.55 12.68
CA GLY A 152 -11.07 0.29 12.41
C GLY A 152 -10.43 -0.48 11.26
N PRO A 153 -10.74 -1.79 11.13
CA PRO A 153 -10.30 -2.56 9.98
C PRO A 153 -11.10 -2.15 8.73
N PHE A 154 -10.52 -2.33 7.55
CA PHE A 154 -11.09 -1.85 6.29
C PHE A 154 -12.52 -2.38 6.04
N HIS A 155 -12.82 -3.61 6.42
CA HIS A 155 -14.14 -4.24 6.22
C HIS A 155 -15.23 -3.72 7.16
N LYS A 156 -14.91 -2.85 8.12
CA LYS A 156 -15.89 -2.10 8.93
C LYS A 156 -16.13 -0.68 8.41
N LEU A 157 -15.37 -0.23 7.42
CA LEU A 157 -15.63 1.04 6.73
C LEU A 157 -16.71 0.80 5.67
N THR A 158 -17.96 0.96 6.04
CA THR A 158 -19.11 0.82 5.14
C THR A 158 -19.57 2.17 4.59
N LYS A 159 -20.42 2.15 3.56
CA LYS A 159 -21.05 3.39 3.04
C LYS A 159 -21.84 4.14 4.13
N ASP A 160 -22.50 3.41 5.02
CA ASP A 160 -23.24 4.01 6.13
C ASP A 160 -22.30 4.71 7.11
N VAL A 161 -21.16 4.11 7.43
CA VAL A 161 -20.12 4.73 8.27
C VAL A 161 -19.58 6.00 7.61
N LEU A 162 -19.27 5.97 6.32
CA LEU A 162 -18.82 7.16 5.59
C LEU A 162 -19.87 8.26 5.55
N GLY A 163 -21.14 7.91 5.41
CA GLY A 163 -22.26 8.87 5.34
C GLY A 163 -22.67 9.44 6.70
N SER A 164 -22.45 8.71 7.81
CA SER A 164 -22.89 9.10 9.15
C SER A 164 -21.87 9.93 9.93
N ASP A 165 -20.57 9.83 9.63
CA ASP A 165 -19.52 10.64 10.29
C ASP A 165 -19.28 11.94 9.50
N PRO A 166 -19.59 13.12 10.10
CA PRO A 166 -19.39 14.41 9.43
C PRO A 166 -17.95 14.66 8.93
N ARG A 167 -16.95 14.08 9.59
CA ARG A 167 -15.53 14.19 9.17
C ARG A 167 -15.29 13.48 7.85
N MET A 168 -16.01 12.37 7.62
CA MET A 168 -15.88 11.54 6.43
C MET A 168 -16.89 11.88 5.33
N ALA A 169 -17.78 12.84 5.54
CA ALA A 169 -18.81 13.21 4.58
C ALA A 169 -18.28 13.58 3.18
N ASN A 170 -17.06 14.12 3.11
CA ASN A 170 -16.39 14.41 1.83
C ASN A 170 -16.08 13.16 1.00
N PHE A 171 -16.10 11.98 1.60
CA PHE A 171 -15.81 10.70 0.95
C PHE A 171 -17.07 9.87 0.64
N ALA A 172 -18.27 10.35 1.02
CA ALA A 172 -19.53 9.64 0.81
C ALA A 172 -19.83 9.34 -0.68
N HIS A 173 -19.27 10.13 -1.59
CA HIS A 173 -19.40 9.93 -3.04
C HIS A 173 -18.36 8.99 -3.65
N GLY A 174 -17.56 8.34 -2.83
CA GLY A 174 -16.51 7.40 -3.23
C GLY A 174 -15.16 8.08 -3.51
N PHE A 175 -14.17 7.23 -3.75
CA PHE A 175 -12.78 7.63 -3.91
C PHE A 175 -12.36 7.60 -5.37
N ASP A 176 -11.49 8.51 -5.75
CA ASP A 176 -10.86 8.56 -7.07
C ASP A 176 -9.70 7.58 -7.17
N ILE A 177 -8.98 7.42 -6.04
CA ILE A 177 -7.92 6.41 -5.89
C ILE A 177 -8.13 5.68 -4.57
N ILE A 178 -8.00 4.35 -4.61
CA ILE A 178 -7.86 3.52 -3.42
C ILE A 178 -6.48 2.88 -3.46
N LEU A 179 -5.74 2.97 -2.36
CA LEU A 179 -4.47 2.28 -2.15
C LEU A 179 -4.65 1.18 -1.10
N GLU A 180 -4.43 -0.05 -1.48
CA GLU A 180 -4.22 -1.19 -0.61
C GLU A 180 -2.72 -1.41 -0.43
N ASP A 181 -2.24 -1.52 0.79
CA ASP A 181 -0.83 -1.70 1.08
C ASP A 181 -0.62 -2.86 2.07
N THR A 182 -0.31 -4.03 1.53
CA THR A 182 -0.04 -5.29 2.26
C THR A 182 -1.09 -5.66 3.32
N THR A 183 -2.32 -5.24 3.11
CA THR A 183 -3.40 -5.41 4.07
C THR A 183 -4.19 -6.68 3.85
N PHE A 184 -4.53 -6.99 2.61
CA PHE A 184 -5.42 -8.11 2.30
C PHE A 184 -4.89 -9.45 2.84
N GLN A 185 -3.60 -9.71 2.66
CA GLN A 185 -2.93 -10.91 3.21
C GLN A 185 -3.01 -11.02 4.74
N MET A 186 -3.25 -9.91 5.44
CA MET A 186 -3.38 -9.92 6.90
C MET A 186 -4.74 -10.43 7.38
N TYR A 187 -5.70 -10.63 6.50
CA TYR A 187 -7.04 -11.09 6.82
C TYR A 187 -7.35 -12.47 6.26
N SER A 188 -7.18 -12.68 4.95
CA SER A 188 -7.46 -13.98 4.32
C SER A 188 -6.82 -14.07 2.92
N PRO A 189 -6.83 -15.25 2.27
CA PRO A 189 -6.41 -15.38 0.86
C PRO A 189 -7.50 -14.99 -0.14
N ASN A 190 -8.69 -14.57 0.29
CA ASN A 190 -9.88 -14.30 -0.55
C ASN A 190 -9.78 -12.94 -1.26
N ARG A 191 -8.87 -12.80 -2.24
CA ARG A 191 -8.66 -11.54 -2.97
C ARG A 191 -9.89 -11.07 -3.70
N THR A 192 -10.66 -11.97 -4.31
CA THR A 192 -11.90 -11.62 -5.02
C THR A 192 -12.91 -10.95 -4.08
N GLY A 193 -13.17 -11.53 -2.90
CA GLY A 193 -14.10 -10.95 -1.93
C GLY A 193 -13.59 -9.62 -1.35
N GLN A 194 -12.28 -9.50 -1.11
CA GLN A 194 -11.66 -8.28 -0.61
C GLN A 194 -11.74 -7.14 -1.63
N ILE A 195 -11.45 -7.41 -2.91
CA ILE A 195 -11.56 -6.45 -4.00
C ILE A 195 -13.04 -6.05 -4.18
N GLU A 196 -13.96 -7.02 -4.25
CA GLU A 196 -15.40 -6.77 -4.37
C GLU A 196 -15.91 -5.83 -3.26
N PHE A 197 -15.50 -6.08 -2.01
CA PHE A 197 -15.89 -5.22 -0.89
C PHE A 197 -15.34 -3.80 -1.02
N VAL A 198 -14.06 -3.65 -1.32
CA VAL A 198 -13.40 -2.33 -1.35
C VAL A 198 -13.82 -1.51 -2.57
N THR A 199 -14.06 -2.14 -3.72
CA THR A 199 -14.49 -1.45 -4.95
C THR A 199 -15.87 -0.79 -4.84
N GLN A 200 -16.68 -1.16 -3.84
CA GLN A 200 -17.93 -0.44 -3.55
C GLN A 200 -17.69 1.03 -3.19
N HIS A 201 -16.49 1.37 -2.73
CA HIS A 201 -16.10 2.72 -2.39
C HIS A 201 -15.34 3.43 -3.52
N LEU A 202 -14.95 2.72 -4.58
CA LEU A 202 -14.26 3.28 -5.73
C LEU A 202 -15.26 3.91 -6.69
N LYS A 203 -14.95 5.09 -7.23
CA LYS A 203 -15.73 5.69 -8.33
C LYS A 203 -15.63 4.82 -9.58
N ALA A 204 -16.60 4.92 -10.47
CA ALA A 204 -16.68 4.07 -11.66
C ALA A 204 -15.45 4.18 -12.58
N ASP A 205 -14.82 5.35 -12.62
CA ASP A 205 -13.60 5.66 -13.36
C ASP A 205 -12.34 5.72 -12.48
N GLY A 206 -12.48 5.30 -11.20
CA GLY A 206 -11.41 5.35 -10.21
C GLY A 206 -10.29 4.34 -10.45
N ILE A 207 -9.20 4.52 -9.74
CA ILE A 207 -7.99 3.70 -9.84
C ILE A 207 -7.77 2.96 -8.52
N PHE A 208 -7.60 1.65 -8.59
CA PHE A 208 -7.21 0.85 -7.45
C PHE A 208 -5.72 0.49 -7.56
N VAL A 209 -4.93 0.93 -6.59
CA VAL A 209 -3.49 0.66 -6.49
C VAL A 209 -3.27 -0.37 -5.38
N PHE A 210 -2.45 -1.35 -5.66
CA PHE A 210 -2.11 -2.43 -4.72
C PHE A 210 -0.60 -2.47 -4.49
N VAL A 211 -0.21 -2.75 -3.27
CA VAL A 211 1.14 -3.19 -2.91
C VAL A 211 1.00 -4.45 -2.08
N GLU A 212 1.35 -5.60 -2.63
CA GLU A 212 1.20 -6.87 -1.95
C GLU A 212 2.42 -7.76 -2.07
N LYS A 213 2.51 -8.71 -1.13
CA LYS A 213 3.47 -9.81 -1.15
C LYS A 213 2.82 -11.03 -1.79
N PHE A 214 3.51 -11.63 -2.76
CA PHE A 214 3.02 -12.79 -3.51
C PHE A 214 3.91 -14.01 -3.31
N ARG A 215 3.29 -15.19 -3.38
CA ARG A 215 4.05 -16.43 -3.53
C ARG A 215 4.62 -16.51 -4.93
N ALA A 216 5.90 -16.87 -5.05
CA ALA A 216 6.41 -17.35 -6.32
C ALA A 216 5.78 -18.72 -6.64
N THR A 217 5.69 -19.05 -7.93
CA THR A 217 5.14 -20.36 -8.38
C THR A 217 5.94 -21.52 -7.82
N GLU A 218 7.26 -21.39 -7.78
CA GLU A 218 8.18 -22.38 -7.26
C GLU A 218 8.66 -21.99 -5.86
N GLU A 219 8.53 -22.90 -4.90
CA GLU A 219 8.95 -22.66 -3.51
C GLU A 219 10.44 -22.33 -3.36
N PRO A 220 11.39 -22.95 -4.09
CA PRO A 220 12.80 -22.57 -4.02
C PRO A 220 13.04 -21.11 -4.42
N ASP A 221 12.31 -20.60 -5.43
CA ASP A 221 12.40 -19.20 -5.85
C ASP A 221 11.83 -18.26 -4.78
N TYR A 222 10.68 -18.60 -4.19
CA TYR A 222 10.12 -17.84 -3.08
C TYR A 222 11.13 -17.72 -1.93
N ARG A 223 11.72 -18.83 -1.50
CA ARG A 223 12.73 -18.86 -0.42
C ARG A 223 13.98 -18.06 -0.75
N ARG A 224 14.45 -18.11 -1.98
CA ARG A 224 15.61 -17.34 -2.45
C ARG A 224 15.34 -15.83 -2.37
N ARG A 225 14.15 -15.38 -2.80
CA ARG A 225 13.72 -13.98 -2.73
C ARG A 225 13.56 -13.51 -1.26
N GLU A 226 13.02 -14.37 -0.39
CA GLU A 226 12.92 -14.07 1.06
C GLU A 226 14.31 -13.98 1.70
N TYR A 227 15.21 -14.88 1.39
CA TYR A 227 16.60 -14.83 1.87
C TYR A 227 17.29 -13.52 1.44
N GLN A 228 17.15 -13.14 0.19
CA GLN A 228 17.70 -11.89 -0.34
C GLN A 228 17.09 -10.65 0.35
N LYS A 229 15.78 -10.65 0.57
CA LYS A 229 15.11 -9.60 1.33
C LYS A 229 15.66 -9.50 2.75
N ASP A 230 15.80 -10.61 3.45
CA ASP A 230 16.19 -10.62 4.86
C ASP A 230 17.67 -10.31 5.04
N PHE A 231 18.56 -10.95 4.29
CA PHE A 231 20.02 -10.83 4.46
C PHE A 231 20.69 -9.82 3.51
N GLY A 232 20.08 -9.57 2.35
CA GLY A 232 20.59 -8.54 1.41
C GLY A 232 20.13 -7.13 1.74
N PHE A 233 18.93 -6.96 2.29
CA PHE A 233 18.35 -5.65 2.57
C PHE A 233 18.05 -5.41 4.05
N LYS A 234 17.17 -6.23 4.66
CA LYS A 234 16.61 -6.02 5.98
C LYS A 234 17.67 -6.07 7.08
N ALA A 235 18.72 -6.88 6.91
CA ALA A 235 19.88 -6.93 7.82
C ALA A 235 20.64 -5.59 7.94
N ARG A 236 20.37 -4.62 7.05
CA ARG A 236 20.91 -3.26 7.18
C ARG A 236 20.21 -2.46 8.29
N TYR A 237 19.03 -2.90 8.70
CA TYR A 237 18.13 -2.20 9.62
C TYR A 237 17.82 -2.99 10.89
N PHE A 238 17.91 -4.30 10.85
CA PHE A 238 17.56 -5.15 11.99
C PHE A 238 18.66 -6.18 12.28
N PRO A 239 18.92 -6.49 13.55
CA PRO A 239 19.80 -7.58 13.91
C PRO A 239 19.18 -8.95 13.56
N PRO A 240 20.00 -10.01 13.39
CA PRO A 240 19.53 -11.33 12.95
C PRO A 240 18.41 -11.94 13.80
N ASP A 241 18.49 -11.80 15.11
CA ASP A 241 17.50 -12.30 16.07
C ASP A 241 16.12 -11.64 15.91
N GLU A 242 16.08 -10.34 15.61
CA GLU A 242 14.82 -9.63 15.32
C GLU A 242 14.26 -10.04 13.94
N ILE A 243 15.10 -10.36 12.96
CA ILE A 243 14.67 -10.88 11.65
C ILE A 243 14.02 -12.25 11.83
N GLU A 244 14.67 -13.18 12.55
CA GLU A 244 14.17 -14.53 12.82
C GLU A 244 12.88 -14.49 13.63
N LYS A 245 12.82 -13.67 14.69
CA LYS A 245 11.62 -13.49 15.50
C LYS A 245 10.43 -13.01 14.67
N LYS A 246 10.64 -12.01 13.80
CA LYS A 246 9.58 -11.53 12.91
C LYS A 246 9.14 -12.59 11.92
N GLN A 247 10.06 -13.37 11.37
CA GLN A 247 9.73 -14.46 10.47
C GLN A 247 8.77 -15.45 11.15
N THR A 248 9.13 -15.95 12.31
CA THR A 248 8.33 -16.93 13.05
C THR A 248 6.97 -16.39 13.50
N LEU A 249 6.94 -15.16 14.05
CA LEU A 249 5.70 -14.61 14.62
C LEU A 249 4.72 -14.07 13.59
N VAL A 250 5.23 -13.47 12.51
CA VAL A 250 4.39 -12.71 11.56
C VAL A 250 4.32 -13.41 10.22
N LEU A 251 5.47 -13.66 9.59
CA LEU A 251 5.50 -14.13 8.21
C LEU A 251 4.96 -15.56 8.08
N ASP A 252 5.30 -16.47 9.01
CA ASP A 252 4.78 -17.82 9.00
C ASP A 252 3.25 -17.83 9.23
N THR A 253 2.75 -16.95 10.11
CA THR A 253 1.30 -16.79 10.33
C THR A 253 0.58 -16.28 9.09
N MET A 254 1.19 -15.37 8.34
CA MET A 254 0.59 -14.75 7.15
C MET A 254 0.78 -15.60 5.89
N PHE A 255 1.74 -16.52 5.87
CA PHE A 255 2.07 -17.34 4.70
C PHE A 255 0.85 -18.08 4.11
N GLY A 256 -0.07 -18.54 4.97
CA GLY A 256 -1.34 -19.15 4.55
C GLY A 256 -2.25 -18.25 3.73
N ASN A 257 -2.11 -16.94 3.88
CA ASN A 257 -2.94 -15.92 3.23
C ASN A 257 -2.26 -15.29 2.00
N GLU A 258 -0.99 -15.59 1.74
CA GLU A 258 -0.33 -15.15 0.52
C GLU A 258 -0.88 -15.90 -0.69
N VAL A 259 -1.13 -15.20 -1.77
CA VAL A 259 -1.56 -15.77 -3.07
C VAL A 259 -0.46 -15.62 -4.11
N THR A 260 -0.56 -16.31 -5.24
CA THR A 260 0.34 -16.09 -6.38
C THR A 260 -0.07 -14.82 -7.14
N LEU A 261 0.86 -14.24 -7.89
CA LEU A 261 0.56 -13.10 -8.77
C LEU A 261 -0.52 -13.44 -9.80
N ALA A 262 -0.53 -14.67 -10.33
CA ALA A 262 -1.55 -15.16 -11.24
C ALA A 262 -2.95 -15.18 -10.60
N HIS A 263 -3.05 -15.66 -9.35
CA HIS A 263 -4.33 -15.65 -8.61
C HIS A 263 -4.83 -14.19 -8.39
N MET A 264 -3.91 -13.27 -8.05
CA MET A 264 -4.28 -11.86 -7.93
C MET A 264 -4.72 -11.27 -9.28
N ALA A 265 -4.05 -11.62 -10.37
CA ALA A 265 -4.43 -11.18 -11.71
C ALA A 265 -5.85 -11.66 -12.10
N ASP A 266 -6.20 -12.90 -11.77
CA ASP A 266 -7.55 -13.44 -12.00
C ASP A 266 -8.61 -12.71 -11.16
N ALA A 267 -8.31 -12.45 -9.88
CA ALA A 267 -9.19 -11.68 -9.01
C ALA A 267 -9.39 -10.24 -9.53
N LEU A 268 -8.34 -9.59 -10.03
CA LEU A 268 -8.42 -8.25 -10.61
C LEU A 268 -9.24 -8.23 -11.91
N ARG A 269 -9.05 -9.20 -12.79
CA ARG A 269 -9.81 -9.30 -14.07
C ARG A 269 -11.31 -9.49 -13.85
N ALA A 270 -11.73 -10.03 -12.70
CA ALA A 270 -13.14 -10.15 -12.35
C ALA A 270 -13.81 -8.78 -12.09
N HIS A 271 -13.03 -7.74 -11.78
CA HIS A 271 -13.52 -6.42 -11.37
C HIS A 271 -13.05 -5.27 -12.26
N PHE A 272 -11.91 -5.43 -12.96
CA PHE A 272 -11.28 -4.37 -13.73
C PHE A 272 -10.94 -4.81 -15.15
N SER A 273 -11.18 -3.91 -16.10
CA SER A 273 -10.85 -4.10 -17.51
C SER A 273 -9.36 -3.92 -17.82
N TYR A 274 -8.66 -3.11 -17.01
CA TYR A 274 -7.26 -2.75 -17.23
C TYR A 274 -6.48 -2.92 -15.95
N CYS A 275 -5.38 -3.69 -16.01
CA CYS A 275 -4.51 -3.99 -14.88
C CYS A 275 -3.05 -3.98 -15.32
N PHE A 276 -2.18 -3.33 -14.55
CA PHE A 276 -0.75 -3.23 -14.84
C PHE A 276 0.09 -3.52 -13.62
N LEU A 277 1.23 -4.20 -13.83
CA LEU A 277 2.32 -4.29 -12.86
C LEU A 277 3.14 -3.00 -12.95
N THR A 278 3.27 -2.26 -11.86
CA THR A 278 3.96 -0.97 -11.83
C THR A 278 5.32 -1.01 -11.13
N TRP A 279 5.56 -2.04 -10.31
CA TRP A 279 6.80 -2.23 -9.60
C TRP A 279 6.93 -3.68 -9.09
N ASN A 280 8.17 -4.15 -8.95
CA ASN A 280 8.48 -5.42 -8.29
C ASN A 280 9.75 -5.31 -7.47
N SER A 281 9.75 -5.90 -6.28
CA SER A 281 10.93 -6.10 -5.44
C SER A 281 10.83 -7.42 -4.68
N GLY A 282 11.55 -8.41 -5.13
CA GLY A 282 11.49 -9.76 -4.57
C GLY A 282 10.10 -10.38 -4.74
N ASN A 283 9.47 -10.72 -3.62
CA ASN A 283 8.11 -11.24 -3.58
C ASN A 283 7.03 -10.14 -3.51
N PHE A 284 7.41 -8.87 -3.50
CA PHE A 284 6.46 -7.74 -3.45
C PHE A 284 6.26 -7.14 -4.83
N CYS A 285 5.01 -6.80 -5.14
CA CYS A 285 4.65 -6.10 -6.37
C CYS A 285 3.71 -4.95 -6.07
N SER A 286 3.81 -3.87 -6.88
CA SER A 286 2.78 -2.86 -7.01
C SER A 286 1.99 -3.08 -8.28
N LEU A 287 0.67 -2.95 -8.18
CA LEU A 287 -0.28 -3.10 -9.29
C LEU A 287 -1.18 -1.87 -9.35
N ALA A 288 -1.65 -1.52 -10.54
CA ALA A 288 -2.69 -0.52 -10.72
C ALA A 288 -3.79 -1.05 -11.64
N ALA A 289 -5.05 -0.85 -11.27
CA ALA A 289 -6.21 -1.34 -12.00
C ALA A 289 -7.31 -0.30 -12.10
N SER A 290 -8.05 -0.28 -13.20
CA SER A 290 -9.20 0.60 -13.42
C SER A 290 -10.13 0.04 -14.51
N ASN A 291 -11.37 0.52 -14.52
CA ASN A 291 -12.29 0.34 -15.65
C ASN A 291 -12.22 1.50 -16.66
N SER A 292 -11.47 2.57 -16.33
CA SER A 292 -11.18 3.68 -17.24
C SER A 292 -9.75 3.58 -17.75
N GLU A 293 -9.58 3.23 -19.04
CA GLU A 293 -8.27 3.22 -19.69
C GLU A 293 -7.62 4.60 -19.67
N GLU A 294 -8.41 5.63 -19.93
CA GLU A 294 -7.94 7.02 -19.96
C GLU A 294 -7.37 7.46 -18.62
N ASN A 295 -8.12 7.25 -17.51
CA ASN A 295 -7.67 7.64 -16.20
C ASN A 295 -6.45 6.84 -15.73
N LEU A 296 -6.45 5.53 -16.02
CA LEU A 296 -5.32 4.68 -15.68
C LEU A 296 -4.05 5.09 -16.45
N ASN A 297 -4.15 5.31 -17.76
CA ASN A 297 -3.03 5.79 -18.58
C ASN A 297 -2.55 7.18 -18.13
N ARG A 298 -3.48 8.08 -17.77
CA ARG A 298 -3.15 9.40 -17.23
C ARG A 298 -2.37 9.29 -15.92
N TYR A 299 -2.75 8.40 -15.02
CA TYR A 299 -2.03 8.14 -13.77
C TYR A 299 -0.66 7.50 -14.05
N LEU A 300 -0.61 6.44 -14.85
CA LEU A 300 0.63 5.72 -15.17
C LEU A 300 1.65 6.60 -15.89
N SER A 301 1.21 7.53 -16.75
CA SER A 301 2.10 8.50 -17.41
C SER A 301 2.75 9.49 -16.46
N GLN A 302 2.23 9.66 -15.23
CA GLN A 302 2.86 10.46 -14.18
C GLN A 302 3.84 9.66 -13.31
N MET A 303 3.82 8.34 -13.42
CA MET A 303 4.76 7.50 -12.68
C MET A 303 6.14 7.50 -13.36
N ALA A 304 7.16 7.86 -12.62
CA ALA A 304 8.53 7.63 -13.07
C ALA A 304 8.80 6.12 -13.20
N THR A 305 9.70 5.75 -14.10
CA THR A 305 10.18 4.36 -14.18
C THR A 305 10.80 3.95 -12.84
N PRO A 306 10.48 2.77 -12.29
CA PRO A 306 11.10 2.31 -11.06
C PRO A 306 12.60 2.16 -11.23
N ALA A 307 13.38 2.79 -10.35
CA ALA A 307 14.83 2.60 -10.28
C ALA A 307 15.13 1.75 -9.03
N ILE A 308 15.33 0.47 -9.25
CA ILE A 308 15.60 -0.52 -8.20
C ILE A 308 16.76 -1.40 -8.69
N PRO A 309 17.70 -1.85 -7.83
CA PRO A 309 18.76 -2.77 -8.22
C PRO A 309 18.19 -4.03 -8.89
N HIS A 310 18.75 -4.35 -10.06
CA HIS A 310 18.24 -5.39 -10.95
C HIS A 310 18.08 -6.76 -10.26
N GLU A 311 18.94 -7.07 -9.30
CA GLU A 311 18.92 -8.32 -8.54
C GLU A 311 17.66 -8.49 -7.67
N TYR A 312 16.86 -7.44 -7.48
CA TYR A 312 15.56 -7.51 -6.77
C TYR A 312 14.37 -7.59 -7.73
N VAL A 313 14.56 -7.44 -9.04
CA VAL A 313 13.48 -7.46 -10.03
C VAL A 313 13.32 -8.88 -10.58
N TYR A 314 12.20 -9.50 -10.30
CA TYR A 314 11.85 -10.86 -10.72
C TYR A 314 10.65 -10.91 -11.64
N GLU A 315 9.75 -9.94 -11.50
CA GLU A 315 8.50 -9.85 -12.28
C GLU A 315 8.49 -8.54 -13.07
N THR A 316 8.18 -8.62 -14.36
CA THR A 316 8.13 -7.45 -15.26
C THR A 316 6.77 -7.24 -15.90
N SER A 317 5.85 -8.19 -15.74
CA SER A 317 4.47 -8.12 -16.24
C SER A 317 3.54 -8.87 -15.30
N LEU A 318 2.26 -8.47 -15.29
CA LEU A 318 1.21 -9.14 -14.52
C LEU A 318 0.88 -10.53 -15.11
N ASP A 319 0.98 -10.64 -16.42
CA ASP A 319 0.78 -11.88 -17.18
C ASP A 319 1.91 -12.00 -18.20
N PRO A 320 2.78 -13.01 -18.09
CA PRO A 320 3.89 -13.20 -19.02
C PRO A 320 3.46 -13.53 -20.44
N THR A 321 2.17 -13.87 -20.66
CA THR A 321 1.61 -14.16 -21.98
C THR A 321 1.04 -12.92 -22.68
N LEU A 322 0.88 -11.80 -21.96
CA LEU A 322 0.42 -10.53 -22.52
C LEU A 322 1.60 -9.60 -22.84
N PRO A 323 1.60 -8.91 -23.99
CA PRO A 323 2.67 -7.98 -24.30
C PRO A 323 2.74 -6.86 -23.26
N VAL A 324 3.95 -6.57 -22.79
CA VAL A 324 4.23 -5.44 -21.90
C VAL A 324 3.97 -4.14 -22.67
N SER A 325 2.83 -3.53 -22.46
CA SER A 325 2.61 -2.15 -22.88
C SER A 325 2.96 -1.22 -21.71
N VAL A 326 4.25 -0.97 -21.53
CA VAL A 326 4.70 0.19 -20.76
C VAL A 326 4.45 1.40 -21.66
N PRO A 327 3.68 2.41 -21.24
CA PRO A 327 3.60 3.65 -21.99
C PRO A 327 5.02 4.19 -22.16
N ALA A 328 5.44 4.42 -23.41
CA ALA A 328 6.73 5.04 -23.68
C ALA A 328 6.78 6.38 -22.93
N ALA A 329 7.85 6.58 -22.15
CA ALA A 329 8.14 7.88 -21.57
C ALA A 329 8.18 8.89 -22.73
N GLN A 330 7.33 9.90 -22.69
CA GLN A 330 7.44 11.05 -23.58
C GLN A 330 8.73 11.80 -23.14
N GLU A 331 9.67 11.93 -24.07
CA GLU A 331 10.89 12.73 -23.93
C GLU A 331 10.60 14.22 -23.63
#